data_9d516da6420b18df9db975b965cf55fb
#
_entry.id   9d516da6420b18df9db975b965cf55fb
#
_cell.length_a   1.000
_cell.length_b   1.000
_cell.length_c   1.000
_cell.angle_alpha   90.00
_cell.angle_beta   90.00
_cell.angle_gamma   90.00
#
_symmetry.space_group_name_H-M   'P 1'
#
loop_
_entity.id
_entity.type
_entity.pdbx_description
1 polymer ?
#
loop_
_entity_poly.entity_id
_entity_poly.type
_entity_poly.pdbx_seq_one_letter_code
_entity_poly.pdbx_strand_id
1 'polypeptide(L)'
;MLSLNSIHVRFANGGYGHLISQRGDAMFGYGGWWSYEHCGTKSTFAIENCVEKLHVWKPEEGGGMATPTPKTKDYGVSDFGATFPNRIGAFLEDITNGVHPEAIRASGRDALATLEYTFAAIKSYENGGELVVPEMLPPIRGDISFIK
;
A
#
# COMPACT_ATOMS: atom_id res chain seq x y z
N MET A 1 -17.70 -10.71 -13.20
CA MET A 1 -16.42 -10.09 -12.82
C MET A 1 -16.69 -8.72 -12.27
N LEU A 2 -16.27 -8.41 -11.05
CA LEU A 2 -16.49 -7.09 -10.46
C LEU A 2 -15.61 -6.06 -11.19
N SER A 3 -16.25 -5.04 -11.77
CA SER A 3 -15.58 -3.96 -12.51
C SER A 3 -15.32 -2.73 -11.65
N LEU A 4 -15.94 -2.66 -10.48
CA LEU A 4 -15.78 -1.59 -9.50
C LEU A 4 -15.76 -2.21 -8.09
N ASN A 5 -14.77 -1.84 -7.29
CA ASN A 5 -14.63 -2.27 -5.90
C ASN A 5 -14.51 -1.05 -4.97
N SER A 6 -15.17 -1.16 -3.83
CA SER A 6 -15.04 -0.22 -2.72
C SER A 6 -14.86 -1.04 -1.44
N ILE A 7 -13.66 -0.99 -0.86
CA ILE A 7 -13.29 -1.79 0.29
C ILE A 7 -12.96 -0.86 1.44
N HIS A 8 -13.63 -1.06 2.58
CA HIS A 8 -13.40 -0.32 3.80
C HIS A 8 -12.65 -1.19 4.80
N VAL A 9 -11.59 -0.67 5.38
CA VAL A 9 -10.75 -1.37 6.35
C VAL A 9 -10.69 -0.56 7.64
N ARG A 10 -10.93 -1.22 8.76
CA ARG A 10 -10.69 -0.67 10.10
C ARG A 10 -9.48 -1.36 10.70
N PHE A 11 -8.46 -0.60 11.03
CA PHE A 11 -7.26 -1.11 11.68
C PHE A 11 -7.44 -1.23 13.20
N ALA A 12 -6.74 -2.16 13.81
CA ALA A 12 -6.79 -2.39 15.26
C ALA A 12 -6.37 -1.16 16.09
N ASN A 13 -5.52 -0.29 15.55
CA ASN A 13 -5.08 0.95 16.17
C ASN A 13 -6.10 2.09 16.05
N GLY A 14 -7.30 1.83 15.50
CA GLY A 14 -8.35 2.83 15.28
C GLY A 14 -8.24 3.59 13.96
N GLY A 15 -7.20 3.34 13.17
CA GLY A 15 -7.08 3.88 11.82
C GLY A 15 -8.14 3.31 10.88
N TYR A 16 -8.38 4.00 9.79
CA TYR A 16 -9.37 3.64 8.80
C TYR A 16 -8.75 3.75 7.40
N GLY A 17 -9.05 2.79 6.55
CA GLY A 17 -8.62 2.77 5.16
C GLY A 17 -9.79 2.59 4.20
N HIS A 18 -9.67 3.19 3.03
CA HIS A 18 -10.62 3.01 1.94
C HIS A 18 -9.87 2.77 0.64
N LEU A 19 -10.14 1.65 0.01
CA LEU A 19 -9.59 1.31 -1.30
C LEU A 19 -10.73 1.35 -2.30
N ILE A 20 -10.55 2.15 -3.35
CA ILE A 20 -11.45 2.21 -4.50
C ILE A 20 -10.65 1.72 -5.70
N SER A 21 -11.17 0.77 -6.44
CA SER A 21 -10.59 0.34 -7.69
C SER A 21 -11.66 0.10 -8.74
N GLN A 22 -11.31 0.37 -9.99
CA GLN A 22 -12.14 0.04 -11.13
C GLN A 22 -11.30 -0.62 -12.22
N ARG A 23 -11.96 -1.46 -13.01
CA ARG A 23 -11.40 -2.01 -14.23
C ARG A 23 -12.12 -1.38 -15.42
N GLY A 24 -11.36 -0.80 -16.33
CA GLY A 24 -11.89 -0.16 -17.54
C GLY A 24 -10.87 0.79 -18.13
N ASP A 25 -11.22 1.41 -19.26
CA ASP A 25 -10.34 2.37 -19.94
C ASP A 25 -10.40 3.77 -19.31
N ALA A 26 -11.41 4.03 -18.47
CA ALA A 26 -11.51 5.27 -17.73
C ALA A 26 -10.68 5.22 -16.46
N MET A 27 -9.80 6.19 -16.30
CA MET A 27 -9.02 6.40 -15.08
C MET A 27 -9.73 7.37 -14.14
N PHE A 28 -9.46 7.26 -12.85
CA PHE A 28 -9.81 8.35 -11.94
C PHE A 28 -9.07 9.60 -12.37
N GLY A 29 -9.77 10.71 -12.50
CA GLY A 29 -9.22 11.94 -13.08
C GLY A 29 -8.13 12.61 -12.24
N TYR A 30 -7.89 12.13 -11.01
CA TYR A 30 -6.85 12.62 -10.13
C TYR A 30 -5.99 11.47 -9.60
N GLY A 31 -4.69 11.66 -9.59
CA GLY A 31 -3.73 10.69 -9.06
C GLY A 31 -3.25 9.62 -10.05
N GLY A 32 -3.72 9.62 -11.31
CA GLY A 32 -3.27 8.68 -12.34
C GLY A 32 -3.79 7.25 -12.14
N TRP A 33 -3.01 6.24 -12.56
CA TRP A 33 -3.39 4.83 -12.50
C TRP A 33 -3.55 4.28 -11.09
N TRP A 34 -2.61 4.58 -10.21
CA TRP A 34 -2.64 4.24 -8.80
C TRP A 34 -2.14 5.42 -7.98
N SER A 35 -2.90 5.80 -7.01
CA SER A 35 -2.53 6.81 -6.03
C SER A 35 -2.80 6.32 -4.63
N TYR A 36 -2.04 6.80 -3.69
CA TYR A 36 -2.17 6.49 -2.27
C TYR A 36 -2.14 7.79 -1.49
N GLU A 37 -3.05 7.94 -0.56
CA GLU A 37 -3.05 9.04 0.38
C GLU A 37 -3.11 8.49 1.81
N HIS A 38 -2.30 9.05 2.67
CA HIS A 38 -2.28 8.71 4.08
C HIS A 38 -2.34 9.98 4.92
N CYS A 39 -3.42 10.12 5.68
CA CYS A 39 -3.61 11.20 6.63
C CYS A 39 -3.24 10.70 8.04
N GLY A 40 -2.14 11.19 8.56
CA GLY A 40 -1.71 10.92 9.92
C GLY A 40 -1.93 12.13 10.83
N THR A 41 -1.73 11.92 12.13
CA THR A 41 -1.88 12.98 13.14
C THR A 41 -0.81 14.08 13.06
N LYS A 42 0.30 13.83 12.37
CA LYS A 42 1.45 14.75 12.27
C LYS A 42 1.73 15.24 10.86
N SER A 43 1.27 14.54 9.87
CA SER A 43 1.47 14.89 8.46
C SER A 43 0.55 14.07 7.58
N THR A 44 0.32 14.56 6.38
CA THR A 44 -0.31 13.82 5.29
C THR A 44 0.73 13.60 4.19
N PHE A 45 0.71 12.44 3.56
CA PHE A 45 1.44 12.23 2.33
C PHE A 45 0.56 11.61 1.25
N ALA A 46 0.89 11.87 0.00
CA ALA A 46 0.26 11.21 -1.14
C ALA A 46 1.33 10.76 -2.14
N ILE A 47 1.08 9.62 -2.77
CA ILE A 47 1.87 9.10 -3.89
C ILE A 47 0.96 9.15 -5.11
N GLU A 48 1.40 9.89 -6.12
CA GLU A 48 0.67 10.09 -7.37
C GLU A 48 1.22 9.18 -8.46
N ASN A 49 0.33 8.65 -9.30
CA ASN A 49 0.62 7.87 -10.49
C ASN A 49 1.68 6.77 -10.26
N CYS A 50 1.34 5.81 -9.42
CA CYS A 50 2.20 4.73 -8.95
C CYS A 50 3.35 5.20 -8.06
N VAL A 51 4.37 5.83 -8.62
CA VAL A 51 5.58 6.28 -7.93
C VAL A 51 6.16 7.54 -8.57
N GLU A 52 5.38 8.25 -9.37
CA GLU A 52 5.87 9.43 -10.09
C GLU A 52 6.21 10.55 -9.13
N LYS A 53 5.28 10.87 -8.23
CA LYS A 53 5.45 11.99 -7.30
C LYS A 53 5.09 11.60 -5.88
N LEU A 54 5.87 12.08 -4.94
CA LEU A 54 5.57 12.05 -3.51
C LEU A 54 5.28 13.47 -3.03
N HIS A 55 4.11 13.69 -2.50
CA HIS A 55 3.69 14.91 -1.86
C HIS A 55 3.67 14.73 -0.34
N VAL A 56 4.19 15.68 0.41
CA VAL A 56 4.16 15.66 1.87
C VAL A 56 3.65 17.00 2.38
N TRP A 57 2.54 16.99 3.09
CA TRP A 57 1.97 18.13 3.79
C TRP A 57 2.30 18.01 5.27
N LYS A 58 2.93 19.03 5.81
CA LYS A 58 3.13 19.17 7.26
C LYS A 58 2.19 20.27 7.77
N PRO A 59 1.52 20.07 8.92
CA PRO A 59 0.79 21.15 9.55
C PRO A 59 1.74 22.31 9.80
N GLU A 60 1.32 23.51 9.47
CA GLU A 60 2.07 24.71 9.84
C GLU A 60 1.97 24.90 11.36
N GLU A 61 3.08 25.34 11.98
CA GLU A 61 3.06 25.76 13.37
C GLU A 61 2.09 26.93 13.52
N GLY A 62 1.05 26.74 14.32
CA GLY A 62 0.07 27.79 14.59
C GLY A 62 -1.34 27.53 14.12
N GLY A 63 -1.58 26.47 13.37
CA GLY A 63 -2.92 26.05 12.91
C GLY A 63 -3.66 27.16 12.17
N GLY A 64 -4.20 26.86 11.05
CA GLY A 64 -5.00 27.79 10.25
C GLY A 64 -5.91 27.01 9.32
N MET A 65 -6.93 27.66 8.77
CA MET A 65 -7.81 27.06 7.75
C MET A 65 -7.15 27.08 6.34
N ALA A 66 -5.91 27.57 6.22
CA ALA A 66 -5.19 27.56 4.95
C ALA A 66 -4.70 26.14 4.63
N THR A 67 -4.94 25.68 3.42
CA THR A 67 -4.38 24.41 2.93
C THR A 67 -2.86 24.55 2.81
N PRO A 68 -2.08 23.75 3.52
CA PRO A 68 -0.63 23.82 3.44
C PRO A 68 -0.16 23.42 2.03
N THR A 69 0.91 24.06 1.56
CA THR A 69 1.55 23.69 0.30
C THR A 69 2.40 22.43 0.52
N PRO A 70 2.25 21.37 -0.30
CA PRO A 70 3.05 20.18 -0.14
C PRO A 70 4.50 20.40 -0.55
N LYS A 71 5.41 19.72 0.14
CA LYS A 71 6.74 19.46 -0.41
C LYS A 71 6.62 18.29 -1.37
N THR A 72 6.89 18.56 -2.65
CA THR A 72 6.77 17.56 -3.71
C THR A 72 8.15 17.09 -4.16
N LYS A 73 8.34 15.78 -4.24
CA LYS A 73 9.48 15.15 -4.89
C LYS A 73 8.97 14.40 -6.11
N ASP A 74 9.50 14.77 -7.27
CA ASP A 74 9.26 14.10 -8.55
C ASP A 74 10.37 13.07 -8.79
N TYR A 75 9.98 11.83 -9.06
CA TYR A 75 10.89 10.72 -9.36
C TYR A 75 10.99 10.45 -10.87
N GLY A 76 10.17 11.12 -11.69
CA GLY A 76 10.18 10.99 -13.14
C GLY A 76 9.74 9.62 -13.68
N VAL A 77 9.11 8.78 -12.86
CA VAL A 77 8.69 7.42 -13.23
C VAL A 77 7.19 7.40 -13.39
N SER A 78 6.71 7.74 -14.58
CA SER A 78 5.29 7.75 -14.93
C SER A 78 4.79 6.43 -15.55
N ASP A 79 5.69 5.52 -15.88
CA ASP A 79 5.37 4.21 -16.43
C ASP A 79 5.41 3.13 -15.34
N PHE A 80 4.30 2.43 -15.18
CA PHE A 80 4.21 1.30 -14.27
C PHE A 80 5.26 0.21 -14.55
N GLY A 81 5.53 -0.08 -15.83
CA GLY A 81 6.54 -1.06 -16.22
C GLY A 81 7.94 -0.73 -15.71
N ALA A 82 8.28 0.56 -15.63
CA ALA A 82 9.56 1.01 -15.11
C ALA A 82 9.75 0.77 -13.60
N THR A 83 8.69 0.44 -12.87
CA THR A 83 8.79 0.11 -11.44
C THR A 83 9.37 -1.29 -11.18
N PHE A 84 9.22 -2.23 -12.13
CA PHE A 84 9.66 -3.62 -11.97
C PHE A 84 11.18 -3.77 -11.83
N PRO A 85 12.03 -3.17 -12.69
CA PRO A 85 13.48 -3.25 -12.51
C PRO A 85 13.94 -2.74 -11.16
N ASN A 86 13.36 -1.63 -10.68
CA ASN A 86 13.68 -1.07 -9.37
C ASN A 86 13.30 -2.02 -8.23
N ARG A 87 12.16 -2.69 -8.32
CA ARG A 87 11.72 -3.66 -7.31
C ARG A 87 12.61 -4.91 -7.31
N ILE A 88 12.96 -5.42 -8.47
CA ILE A 88 13.87 -6.58 -8.60
C ILE A 88 15.25 -6.19 -8.07
N GLY A 89 15.78 -5.03 -8.45
CA GLY A 89 17.05 -4.52 -7.96
C GLY A 89 17.08 -4.41 -6.43
N ALA A 90 16.03 -3.86 -5.82
CA ALA A 90 15.90 -3.76 -4.37
C ALA A 90 15.88 -5.15 -3.68
N PHE A 91 15.23 -6.13 -4.27
CA PHE A 91 15.23 -7.51 -3.76
C PHE A 91 16.63 -8.14 -3.81
N LEU A 92 17.31 -8.00 -4.95
CA LEU A 92 18.66 -8.53 -5.13
C LEU A 92 19.65 -7.85 -4.16
N GLU A 93 19.50 -6.54 -3.95
CA GLU A 93 20.29 -5.80 -2.97
C GLU A 93 20.08 -6.34 -1.54
N ASP A 94 18.83 -6.56 -1.13
CA ASP A 94 18.52 -7.13 0.18
C ASP A 94 19.16 -8.52 0.36
N ILE A 95 19.09 -9.39 -0.65
CA ILE A 95 19.71 -10.71 -0.64
C ILE A 95 21.24 -10.58 -0.55
N THR A 96 21.84 -9.73 -1.35
CA THR A 96 23.30 -9.55 -1.39
C THR A 96 23.84 -9.01 -0.05
N ASN A 97 23.07 -8.15 0.60
CA ASN A 97 23.39 -7.59 1.91
C ASN A 97 23.07 -8.54 3.08
N GLY A 98 22.58 -9.75 2.80
CA GLY A 98 22.24 -10.73 3.85
C GLY A 98 21.09 -10.28 4.74
N VAL A 99 20.16 -9.49 4.22
CA VAL A 99 18.97 -9.05 4.97
C VAL A 99 18.17 -10.28 5.39
N HIS A 100 17.77 -10.32 6.65
CA HIS A 100 16.96 -11.42 7.17
C HIS A 100 15.67 -11.58 6.36
N PRO A 101 15.22 -12.79 6.00
CA PRO A 101 14.04 -13.02 5.15
C PRO A 101 12.77 -12.26 5.58
N GLU A 102 12.56 -12.12 6.89
CA GLU A 102 11.42 -11.38 7.45
C GLU A 102 11.55 -9.83 7.30
N ALA A 103 12.76 -9.34 7.02
CA ALA A 103 13.06 -7.91 6.86
C ALA A 103 13.25 -7.52 5.39
N ILE A 104 13.17 -8.46 4.46
CA ILE A 104 13.20 -8.17 3.02
C ILE A 104 12.03 -7.25 2.66
N ARG A 105 12.33 -6.19 1.92
CA ARG A 105 11.32 -5.23 1.44
C ARG A 105 10.26 -5.94 0.57
N ALA A 106 8.99 -5.86 0.93
CA ALA A 106 7.86 -6.57 0.32
C ALA A 106 8.14 -8.08 0.22
N SER A 107 8.32 -8.70 1.37
CA SER A 107 8.60 -10.13 1.53
C SER A 107 7.44 -11.02 1.06
N GLY A 108 7.69 -12.32 0.97
CA GLY A 108 6.62 -13.30 0.71
C GLY A 108 5.54 -13.28 1.80
N ARG A 109 5.90 -12.95 3.04
CA ARG A 109 4.94 -12.77 4.14
C ARG A 109 4.04 -11.55 3.91
N ASP A 110 4.58 -10.43 3.46
CA ASP A 110 3.79 -9.24 3.13
C ASP A 110 2.81 -9.54 1.99
N ALA A 111 3.28 -10.29 0.98
CA ALA A 111 2.43 -10.72 -0.13
C ALA A 111 1.30 -11.64 0.35
N LEU A 112 1.59 -12.55 1.26
CA LEU A 112 0.58 -13.44 1.83
C LEU A 112 -0.44 -12.69 2.68
N ALA A 113 0.00 -11.76 3.53
CA ALA A 113 -0.90 -10.89 4.27
C ALA A 113 -1.83 -10.09 3.32
N THR A 114 -1.30 -9.59 2.20
CA THR A 114 -2.10 -8.90 1.18
C THR A 114 -3.17 -9.82 0.59
N LEU A 115 -2.85 -11.10 0.34
CA LEU A 115 -3.83 -12.08 -0.14
C LEU A 115 -4.92 -12.36 0.91
N GLU A 116 -4.57 -12.47 2.18
CA GLU A 116 -5.55 -12.66 3.26
C GLU A 116 -6.56 -11.51 3.33
N TYR A 117 -6.09 -10.26 3.22
CA TYR A 117 -6.99 -9.10 3.12
C TYR A 117 -7.87 -9.16 1.87
N THR A 118 -7.33 -9.61 0.75
CA THR A 118 -8.09 -9.76 -0.50
C THR A 118 -9.20 -10.81 -0.34
N PHE A 119 -8.89 -11.95 0.22
CA PHE A 119 -9.90 -13.01 0.47
C PHE A 119 -10.93 -12.59 1.51
N ALA A 120 -10.53 -11.86 2.54
CA ALA A 120 -11.48 -11.31 3.51
C ALA A 120 -12.45 -10.32 2.85
N ALA A 121 -11.97 -9.49 1.93
CA ALA A 121 -12.81 -8.57 1.17
C ALA A 121 -13.80 -9.31 0.25
N ILE A 122 -13.36 -10.37 -0.42
CA ILE A 122 -14.23 -11.24 -1.23
C ILE A 122 -15.31 -11.87 -0.37
N LYS A 123 -14.94 -12.47 0.76
CA LYS A 123 -15.87 -13.07 1.72
C LYS A 123 -16.88 -12.06 2.27
N SER A 124 -16.42 -10.84 2.57
CA SER A 124 -17.31 -9.75 2.98
C SER A 124 -18.35 -9.44 1.89
N TYR A 125 -17.92 -9.34 0.65
CA TYR A 125 -18.84 -9.12 -0.48
C TYR A 125 -19.85 -10.25 -0.63
N GLU A 126 -19.42 -11.50 -0.58
CA GLU A 126 -20.29 -12.67 -0.69
C GLU A 126 -21.33 -12.76 0.45
N ASN A 127 -20.99 -12.23 1.61
CA ASN A 127 -21.87 -12.16 2.79
C ASN A 127 -22.67 -10.83 2.86
N GLY A 128 -22.80 -10.11 1.76
CA GLY A 128 -23.62 -8.89 1.73
C GLY A 128 -22.98 -7.65 2.39
N GLY A 129 -21.67 -7.65 2.54
CA GLY A 129 -20.90 -6.53 3.12
C GLY A 129 -20.65 -6.66 4.64
N GLU A 130 -20.82 -7.84 5.19
CA GLU A 130 -20.51 -8.09 6.60
C GLU A 130 -19.03 -7.87 6.92
N LEU A 131 -18.76 -7.46 8.17
CA LEU A 131 -17.40 -7.33 8.66
C LEU A 131 -16.72 -8.69 8.73
N VAL A 132 -15.63 -8.85 8.01
CA VAL A 132 -14.77 -10.04 8.04
C VAL A 132 -13.41 -9.67 8.62
N VAL A 133 -12.99 -10.39 9.64
CA VAL A 133 -11.63 -10.29 10.18
C VAL A 133 -10.72 -11.20 9.35
N PRO A 134 -9.64 -10.69 8.72
CA PRO A 134 -8.69 -11.53 8.02
C PRO A 134 -8.09 -12.59 8.97
N GLU A 135 -7.98 -13.82 8.49
CA GLU A 135 -7.27 -14.87 9.21
C GLU A 135 -5.77 -14.58 9.11
N MET A 136 -5.22 -13.99 10.15
CA MET A 136 -3.79 -13.76 10.20
C MET A 136 -3.07 -15.10 10.29
N LEU A 137 -2.14 -15.35 9.36
CA LEU A 137 -1.29 -16.51 9.45
C LEU A 137 -0.50 -16.50 10.77
N PRO A 138 -0.37 -17.66 11.42
CA PRO A 138 0.49 -17.77 12.57
C PRO A 138 1.91 -17.34 12.20
N PRO A 139 2.68 -16.76 13.14
CA PRO A 139 4.08 -16.46 12.91
C PRO A 139 4.81 -17.74 12.45
N ILE A 140 5.72 -17.61 11.51
CA ILE A 140 6.52 -18.75 11.05
C ILE A 140 7.20 -19.35 12.26
N ARG A 141 6.71 -20.51 12.69
CA ARG A 141 7.39 -21.36 13.65
C ARG A 141 8.30 -22.28 12.85
N GLY A 142 9.50 -21.88 12.62
CA GLY A 142 10.45 -22.73 11.93
C GLY A 142 11.85 -22.15 12.08
N ASP A 143 12.73 -23.00 12.56
CA ASP A 143 14.15 -22.80 12.44
C ASP A 143 14.48 -22.79 10.94
N ILE A 144 14.83 -21.61 10.40
CA ILE A 144 15.22 -21.45 8.98
C ILE A 144 16.68 -21.92 8.78
N SER A 145 17.08 -22.95 9.52
CA SER A 145 18.46 -23.50 9.51
C SER A 145 18.83 -24.22 8.21
N PHE A 146 17.91 -24.38 7.27
CA PHE A 146 18.20 -25.02 5.97
C PHE A 146 18.56 -24.05 4.85
N ILE A 147 18.65 -22.76 5.11
CA ILE A 147 19.25 -21.81 4.16
C ILE A 147 20.70 -21.57 4.61
N LYS A 148 21.56 -22.49 4.23
CA LYS A 148 23.01 -22.30 4.23
C LYS A 148 23.47 -21.90 2.86
#